data_bfff368e1942cc9f4e06c0a5d5ba600b
#
_entry.id   bfff368e1942cc9f4e06c0a5d5ba600b
#
_cell.length_a   1.000
_cell.length_b   1.000
_cell.length_c   1.000
_cell.angle_alpha   90.00
_cell.angle_beta   90.00
_cell.angle_gamma   90.00
#
_symmetry.space_group_name_H-M   'P 1'
#
loop_
_entity.id
_entity.type
_entity.pdbx_description
1 polymer ?
#
loop_
_entity_poly.entity_id
_entity_poly.type
_entity_poly.pdbx_seq_one_letter_code
_entity_poly.pdbx_strand_id
1 'polypeptide(L)'
;MTFKEEMKERTEVIEKLLVKYLPKAEGYQSQIMEAMEYSVMAGGKRLRPMLMQETYHLFGGEGKEIEPFMVAMEMIHTYSLVHDDLPAMDNDEYRRGRKTTHIVYGEAMGILAGDALLNYAFETAVKAFEIAPEKSLLIGKALKILAEKAGIYGMIGGQVVDVASCGVGLDEGMLNFIYELKTGALIESSMMIGALLAGAEDAELEKVQKIASGVGIAFQIQDDILDVTSTTEELGKPVHSDEKNEKTTYVTLKGLEKATRDVEVISQEALELLSGLDRENAYLTQLIRELIHRKK
;
A
#
# COMPACT_ATOMS: atom_id res chain seq x y z
N MET A 1 10.31 5.04 24.38
CA MET A 1 10.44 5.08 22.90
C MET A 1 9.31 5.93 22.37
N THR A 2 9.58 6.87 21.48
CA THR A 2 8.55 7.64 20.79
C THR A 2 7.95 6.78 19.66
N PHE A 3 6.72 7.06 19.22
CA PHE A 3 6.11 6.38 18.09
C PHE A 3 6.99 6.42 16.82
N LYS A 4 7.67 7.54 16.58
CA LYS A 4 8.58 7.69 15.43
C LYS A 4 9.82 6.78 15.52
N GLU A 5 10.37 6.60 16.70
CA GLU A 5 11.50 5.67 16.92
C GLU A 5 11.05 4.22 16.73
N GLU A 6 9.90 3.85 17.29
CA GLU A 6 9.33 2.51 17.13
C GLU A 6 8.98 2.21 15.66
N MET A 7 8.39 3.15 14.95
CA MET A 7 8.09 3.01 13.52
C MET A 7 9.36 2.79 12.70
N LYS A 8 10.44 3.49 13.04
CA LYS A 8 11.75 3.31 12.37
C LYS A 8 12.30 1.91 12.60
N GLU A 9 12.32 1.42 13.84
CA GLU A 9 12.79 0.07 14.17
C GLU A 9 11.97 -1.00 13.43
N ARG A 10 10.64 -0.88 13.39
CA ARG A 10 9.77 -1.80 12.67
C ARG A 10 10.01 -1.75 11.16
N THR A 11 10.24 -0.57 10.60
CA THR A 11 10.62 -0.40 9.19
C THR A 11 11.94 -1.12 8.88
N GLU A 12 12.97 -1.00 9.74
CA GLU A 12 14.24 -1.69 9.57
C GLU A 12 14.10 -3.23 9.63
N VAL A 13 13.19 -3.74 10.46
CA VAL A 13 12.88 -5.18 10.52
C VAL A 13 12.23 -5.64 9.20
N ILE A 14 11.27 -4.88 8.68
CA ILE A 14 10.61 -5.19 7.40
C ILE A 14 11.63 -5.11 6.25
N GLU A 15 12.53 -4.13 6.23
CA GLU A 15 13.56 -4.03 5.19
C GLU A 15 14.52 -5.23 5.19
N LYS A 16 14.93 -5.71 6.37
CA LYS A 16 15.71 -6.96 6.48
C LYS A 16 14.93 -8.17 5.93
N LEU A 17 13.61 -8.19 6.16
CA LEU A 17 12.75 -9.23 5.64
C LEU A 17 12.67 -9.16 4.10
N LEU A 18 12.52 -7.96 3.52
CA LEU A 18 12.54 -7.77 2.07
C LEU A 18 13.84 -8.30 1.45
N VAL A 19 14.99 -7.93 2.00
CA VAL A 19 16.30 -8.44 1.52
C VAL A 19 16.41 -9.96 1.61
N LYS A 20 15.88 -10.58 2.67
CA LYS A 20 15.88 -12.04 2.86
C LYS A 20 15.14 -12.78 1.73
N TYR A 21 14.05 -12.21 1.22
CA TYR A 21 13.19 -12.85 0.23
C TYR A 21 13.48 -12.44 -1.21
N LEU A 22 14.18 -11.32 -1.45
CA LEU A 22 14.59 -10.90 -2.79
C LEU A 22 15.52 -11.95 -3.43
N PRO A 23 15.41 -12.16 -4.76
CA PRO A 23 16.29 -13.09 -5.46
C PRO A 23 17.71 -12.52 -5.51
N LYS A 24 18.71 -13.40 -5.42
CA LYS A 24 20.10 -13.01 -5.65
C LYS A 24 20.36 -12.78 -7.12
N ALA A 25 21.11 -11.72 -7.44
CA ALA A 25 21.48 -11.38 -8.82
C ALA A 25 22.48 -12.39 -9.37
N GLU A 26 22.00 -13.44 -10.03
CA GLU A 26 22.79 -14.53 -10.59
C GLU A 26 22.32 -14.88 -12.02
N GLY A 27 23.22 -15.43 -12.82
CA GLY A 27 22.93 -15.90 -14.17
C GLY A 27 22.77 -14.79 -15.22
N TYR A 28 22.32 -15.15 -16.41
CA TYR A 28 22.14 -14.21 -17.54
C TYR A 28 21.05 -13.16 -17.29
N GLN A 29 20.12 -13.46 -16.40
CA GLN A 29 19.01 -12.59 -16.01
C GLN A 29 19.32 -11.72 -14.76
N SER A 30 20.58 -11.66 -14.30
CA SER A 30 20.97 -10.92 -13.09
C SER A 30 20.51 -9.46 -13.09
N GLN A 31 20.53 -8.81 -14.25
CA GLN A 31 20.11 -7.41 -14.39
C GLN A 31 18.65 -7.16 -13.95
N ILE A 32 17.73 -8.11 -14.19
CA ILE A 32 16.35 -7.94 -13.73
C ILE A 32 16.25 -8.04 -12.22
N MET A 33 17.03 -8.91 -11.58
CA MET A 33 17.08 -9.05 -10.12
C MET A 33 17.67 -7.80 -9.46
N GLU A 34 18.70 -7.21 -10.06
CA GLU A 34 19.28 -5.93 -9.63
C GLU A 34 18.25 -4.80 -9.74
N ALA A 35 17.48 -4.74 -10.84
CA ALA A 35 16.42 -3.73 -11.02
C ALA A 35 15.26 -3.90 -10.02
N MET A 36 14.88 -5.16 -9.70
CA MET A 36 13.89 -5.46 -8.66
C MET A 36 14.38 -4.99 -7.28
N GLU A 37 15.60 -5.35 -6.89
CA GLU A 37 16.19 -4.94 -5.62
C GLU A 37 16.32 -3.41 -5.54
N TYR A 38 16.82 -2.77 -6.61
CA TYR A 38 16.90 -1.32 -6.71
C TYR A 38 15.58 -0.63 -6.43
N SER A 39 14.48 -1.15 -7.01
CA SER A 39 13.13 -0.61 -6.88
C SER A 39 12.57 -0.83 -5.47
N VAL A 40 12.65 -2.06 -4.95
CA VAL A 40 12.14 -2.42 -3.62
C VAL A 40 12.90 -1.66 -2.53
N MET A 41 14.23 -1.53 -2.65
CA MET A 41 15.09 -0.87 -1.66
C MET A 41 15.23 0.64 -1.88
N ALA A 42 14.35 1.25 -2.67
CA ALA A 42 14.29 2.71 -2.83
C ALA A 42 13.77 3.47 -1.59
N GLY A 43 13.51 2.76 -0.49
CA GLY A 43 12.99 3.33 0.75
C GLY A 43 11.46 3.38 0.83
N GLY A 44 10.96 4.07 1.83
CA GLY A 44 9.53 4.21 2.10
C GLY A 44 9.16 3.84 3.53
N LYS A 45 7.93 4.16 3.94
CA LYS A 45 7.45 3.92 5.31
C LYS A 45 7.03 2.46 5.57
N ARG A 46 7.00 1.60 4.55
CA ARG A 46 6.60 0.19 4.63
C ARG A 46 5.25 -0.02 5.34
N LEU A 47 4.30 0.87 5.08
CA LEU A 47 3.02 0.91 5.80
C LEU A 47 2.16 -0.33 5.58
N ARG A 48 2.09 -0.84 4.35
CA ARG A 48 1.27 -2.00 4.00
C ARG A 48 1.71 -3.28 4.72
N PRO A 49 2.98 -3.70 4.65
CA PRO A 49 3.45 -4.84 5.45
C PRO A 49 3.35 -4.58 6.96
N MET A 50 3.51 -3.34 7.43
CA MET A 50 3.34 -2.99 8.85
C MET A 50 1.89 -3.14 9.31
N LEU A 51 0.91 -2.63 8.53
CA LEU A 51 -0.52 -2.83 8.80
C LEU A 51 -0.89 -4.32 8.82
N MET A 52 -0.33 -5.10 7.88
CA MET A 52 -0.54 -6.55 7.83
C MET A 52 -0.04 -7.23 9.10
N GLN A 53 1.20 -6.93 9.52
CA GLN A 53 1.82 -7.50 10.71
C GLN A 53 1.06 -7.13 11.98
N GLU A 54 0.70 -5.85 12.13
CA GLU A 54 0.03 -5.38 13.34
C GLU A 54 -1.41 -5.91 13.44
N THR A 55 -2.10 -6.07 12.32
CA THR A 55 -3.41 -6.73 12.31
C THR A 55 -3.28 -8.23 12.63
N TYR A 56 -2.22 -8.89 12.14
CA TYR A 56 -1.92 -10.27 12.51
C TYR A 56 -1.70 -10.43 14.02
N HIS A 57 -0.92 -9.54 14.63
CA HIS A 57 -0.71 -9.53 16.08
C HIS A 57 -1.99 -9.18 16.87
N LEU A 58 -2.84 -8.27 16.36
CA LEU A 58 -4.13 -7.94 16.96
C LEU A 58 -5.00 -9.20 17.14
N PHE A 59 -4.96 -10.10 16.17
CA PHE A 59 -5.70 -11.38 16.23
C PHE A 59 -4.92 -12.52 16.90
N GLY A 60 -3.78 -12.23 17.54
CA GLY A 60 -2.98 -13.21 18.30
C GLY A 60 -2.08 -14.08 17.42
N GLY A 61 -1.81 -13.68 16.20
CA GLY A 61 -0.87 -14.37 15.32
C GLY A 61 0.58 -14.16 15.76
N GLU A 62 1.37 -15.23 15.78
CA GLU A 62 2.80 -15.24 16.18
C GLU A 62 3.69 -16.02 15.19
N GLY A 63 3.10 -16.67 14.18
CA GLY A 63 3.81 -17.51 13.21
C GLY A 63 4.57 -16.69 12.15
N LYS A 64 5.34 -17.43 11.34
CA LYS A 64 6.15 -16.83 10.26
C LYS A 64 5.49 -16.92 8.88
N GLU A 65 4.36 -17.55 8.76
CA GLU A 65 3.59 -17.67 7.52
C GLU A 65 3.12 -16.32 6.97
N ILE A 66 3.11 -15.29 7.80
CA ILE A 66 2.81 -13.92 7.39
C ILE A 66 3.98 -13.25 6.64
N GLU A 67 5.24 -13.61 6.94
CA GLU A 67 6.43 -12.99 6.35
C GLU A 67 6.38 -12.98 4.81
N PRO A 68 6.09 -14.11 4.12
CA PRO A 68 5.98 -14.12 2.67
C PRO A 68 4.91 -13.16 2.12
N PHE A 69 3.78 -13.02 2.82
CA PHE A 69 2.71 -12.11 2.41
C PHE A 69 3.07 -10.63 2.62
N MET A 70 3.78 -10.30 3.70
CA MET A 70 4.30 -8.94 3.93
C MET A 70 5.24 -8.51 2.81
N VAL A 71 6.13 -9.41 2.40
CA VAL A 71 7.08 -9.16 1.31
C VAL A 71 6.37 -9.07 -0.04
N ALA A 72 5.45 -10.00 -0.32
CA ALA A 72 4.64 -10.00 -1.54
C ALA A 72 3.83 -8.69 -1.68
N MET A 73 3.23 -8.23 -0.60
CA MET A 73 2.49 -6.96 -0.57
C MET A 73 3.37 -5.77 -0.94
N GLU A 74 4.59 -5.70 -0.41
CA GLU A 74 5.50 -4.60 -0.74
C GLU A 74 6.04 -4.72 -2.17
N MET A 75 6.25 -5.93 -2.71
CA MET A 75 6.58 -6.14 -4.12
C MET A 75 5.44 -5.69 -5.04
N ILE A 76 4.18 -6.03 -4.69
CA ILE A 76 3.00 -5.59 -5.43
C ILE A 76 2.88 -4.06 -5.41
N HIS A 77 3.07 -3.44 -4.26
CA HIS A 77 3.10 -1.99 -4.19
C HIS A 77 4.26 -1.39 -5.00
N THR A 78 5.43 -2.02 -4.98
CA THR A 78 6.61 -1.51 -5.69
C THR A 78 6.45 -1.62 -7.20
N TYR A 79 5.90 -2.74 -7.73
CA TYR A 79 5.69 -2.85 -9.16
C TYR A 79 4.75 -1.76 -9.69
N SER A 80 3.69 -1.44 -8.93
CA SER A 80 2.78 -0.38 -9.36
C SER A 80 3.49 0.97 -9.49
N LEU A 81 4.40 1.28 -8.55
CA LEU A 81 5.21 2.50 -8.62
C LEU A 81 6.20 2.47 -9.79
N VAL A 82 6.84 1.32 -10.05
CA VAL A 82 7.76 1.16 -11.19
C VAL A 82 7.06 1.39 -12.52
N HIS A 83 5.82 0.88 -12.66
CA HIS A 83 5.03 1.07 -13.87
C HIS A 83 4.44 2.47 -13.96
N ASP A 84 3.99 3.06 -12.85
CA ASP A 84 3.52 4.45 -12.82
C ASP A 84 4.60 5.44 -13.27
N ASP A 85 5.87 5.18 -12.93
CA ASP A 85 7.00 6.04 -13.30
C ASP A 85 7.37 5.98 -14.80
N LEU A 86 6.89 4.98 -15.57
CA LEU A 86 7.25 4.81 -16.98
C LEU A 86 6.85 6.01 -17.85
N PRO A 87 7.58 6.25 -18.99
CA PRO A 87 7.23 7.33 -19.92
C PRO A 87 5.82 7.29 -20.49
N ALA A 88 5.20 6.09 -20.57
CA ALA A 88 3.82 5.91 -21.01
C ALA A 88 2.77 6.21 -19.92
N MET A 89 3.20 6.49 -18.69
CA MET A 89 2.38 6.76 -17.52
C MET A 89 2.68 8.18 -16.99
N ASP A 90 3.19 8.32 -15.76
CA ASP A 90 3.50 9.63 -15.16
C ASP A 90 4.81 10.26 -15.67
N ASN A 91 5.69 9.45 -16.28
CA ASN A 91 7.02 9.85 -16.79
C ASN A 91 7.89 10.55 -15.74
N ASP A 92 7.93 9.98 -14.54
CA ASP A 92 8.68 10.53 -13.42
C ASP A 92 10.15 10.10 -13.48
N GLU A 93 11.07 11.07 -13.46
CA GLU A 93 12.52 10.79 -13.42
C GLU A 93 13.03 10.46 -12.01
N TYR A 94 12.32 10.90 -10.97
CA TYR A 94 12.72 10.75 -9.56
C TYR A 94 11.55 10.30 -8.70
N ARG A 95 11.83 9.33 -7.81
CA ARG A 95 10.92 8.86 -6.77
C ARG A 95 11.68 8.69 -5.46
N ARG A 96 11.16 9.27 -4.36
CA ARG A 96 11.81 9.23 -3.03
C ARG A 96 13.27 9.72 -3.05
N GLY A 97 13.56 10.73 -3.87
CA GLY A 97 14.90 11.32 -4.00
C GLY A 97 15.92 10.48 -4.80
N ARG A 98 15.50 9.38 -5.40
CA ARG A 98 16.32 8.52 -6.28
C ARG A 98 15.78 8.53 -7.71
N LYS A 99 16.64 8.31 -8.70
CA LYS A 99 16.20 8.10 -10.08
C LYS A 99 15.30 6.87 -10.16
N THR A 100 14.26 6.96 -11.00
CA THR A 100 13.32 5.86 -11.23
C THR A 100 13.98 4.72 -11.99
N THR A 101 13.37 3.54 -11.93
CA THR A 101 13.95 2.31 -12.49
C THR A 101 14.19 2.42 -13.98
N HIS A 102 13.25 3.02 -14.73
CA HIS A 102 13.39 3.20 -16.18
C HIS A 102 14.52 4.18 -16.56
N ILE A 103 14.83 5.16 -15.70
CA ILE A 103 15.96 6.08 -15.93
C ILE A 103 17.31 5.39 -15.71
N VAL A 104 17.38 4.46 -14.73
CA VAL A 104 18.65 3.77 -14.39
C VAL A 104 18.93 2.60 -15.31
N TYR A 105 17.91 1.80 -15.63
CA TYR A 105 18.05 0.54 -16.34
C TYR A 105 17.48 0.57 -17.77
N GLY A 106 16.82 1.65 -18.16
CA GLY A 106 16.11 1.79 -19.43
C GLY A 106 14.64 1.35 -19.36
N GLU A 107 13.82 1.84 -20.29
CA GLU A 107 12.38 1.66 -20.30
C GLU A 107 11.97 0.18 -20.38
N ALA A 108 12.58 -0.59 -21.29
CA ALA A 108 12.28 -2.03 -21.41
C ALA A 108 12.53 -2.79 -20.09
N MET A 109 13.64 -2.45 -19.41
CA MET A 109 13.95 -3.06 -18.13
C MET A 109 13.01 -2.58 -17.02
N GLY A 110 12.54 -1.33 -17.06
CA GLY A 110 11.49 -0.82 -16.17
C GLY A 110 10.20 -1.62 -16.29
N ILE A 111 9.74 -1.90 -17.52
CA ILE A 111 8.56 -2.74 -17.78
C ILE A 111 8.78 -4.15 -17.19
N LEU A 112 9.88 -4.80 -17.56
CA LEU A 112 10.18 -6.16 -17.09
C LEU A 112 10.39 -6.26 -15.59
N ALA A 113 10.92 -5.21 -14.93
CA ALA A 113 11.08 -5.17 -13.48
C ALA A 113 9.73 -5.12 -12.76
N GLY A 114 8.77 -4.37 -13.27
CA GLY A 114 7.41 -4.36 -12.75
C GLY A 114 6.73 -5.72 -12.92
N ASP A 115 6.81 -6.33 -14.10
CA ASP A 115 6.27 -7.68 -14.37
C ASP A 115 6.91 -8.73 -13.45
N ALA A 116 8.24 -8.68 -13.30
CA ALA A 116 8.98 -9.60 -12.46
C ALA A 116 8.60 -9.45 -10.98
N LEU A 117 8.48 -8.22 -10.48
CA LEU A 117 8.03 -7.95 -9.10
C LEU A 117 6.62 -8.48 -8.85
N LEU A 118 5.69 -8.26 -9.79
CA LEU A 118 4.31 -8.75 -9.66
C LEU A 118 4.27 -10.28 -9.62
N ASN A 119 4.95 -10.95 -10.56
CA ASN A 119 4.98 -12.41 -10.58
C ASN A 119 5.71 -12.98 -9.35
N TYR A 120 6.87 -12.43 -9.01
CA TYR A 120 7.68 -12.89 -7.89
C TYR A 120 7.02 -12.66 -6.53
N ALA A 121 6.10 -11.70 -6.43
CA ALA A 121 5.25 -11.52 -5.25
C ALA A 121 4.42 -12.78 -4.99
N PHE A 122 3.79 -13.36 -6.01
CA PHE A 122 3.03 -14.60 -5.86
C PHE A 122 3.94 -15.80 -5.60
N GLU A 123 5.09 -15.91 -6.28
CA GLU A 123 6.10 -16.93 -5.98
C GLU A 123 6.58 -16.85 -4.51
N THR A 124 6.66 -15.64 -3.96
CA THR A 124 7.02 -15.43 -2.56
C THR A 124 5.90 -15.80 -1.63
N ALA A 125 4.67 -15.34 -1.89
CA ALA A 125 3.51 -15.61 -1.03
C ALA A 125 3.22 -17.13 -0.87
N VAL A 126 3.39 -17.93 -1.93
CA VAL A 126 3.18 -19.39 -1.86
C VAL A 126 4.19 -20.12 -0.96
N LYS A 127 5.33 -19.50 -0.61
CA LYS A 127 6.27 -20.07 0.37
C LYS A 127 5.65 -20.22 1.77
N ALA A 128 4.55 -19.53 2.04
CA ALA A 128 3.80 -19.70 3.29
C ALA A 128 3.28 -21.15 3.48
N PHE A 129 2.98 -21.88 2.40
CA PHE A 129 2.58 -23.28 2.48
C PHE A 129 3.69 -24.20 3.00
N GLU A 130 4.96 -23.85 2.74
CA GLU A 130 6.11 -24.60 3.25
C GLU A 130 6.36 -24.28 4.74
N ILE A 131 6.05 -23.03 5.15
CA ILE A 131 6.27 -22.56 6.53
C ILE A 131 5.19 -23.11 7.48
N ALA A 132 3.93 -23.11 7.05
CA ALA A 132 2.78 -23.54 7.85
C ALA A 132 1.80 -24.41 7.03
N PRO A 133 2.19 -25.62 6.66
CA PRO A 133 1.35 -26.51 5.83
C PRO A 133 -0.02 -26.83 6.47
N GLU A 134 -0.10 -26.82 7.80
CA GLU A 134 -1.36 -27.03 8.55
C GLU A 134 -2.36 -25.88 8.35
N LYS A 135 -1.91 -24.67 7.94
CA LYS A 135 -2.74 -23.51 7.64
C LYS A 135 -3.07 -23.36 6.15
N SER A 136 -2.91 -24.41 5.34
CA SER A 136 -3.05 -24.35 3.87
C SER A 136 -4.36 -23.73 3.40
N LEU A 137 -5.48 -23.98 4.09
CA LEU A 137 -6.76 -23.37 3.74
C LEU A 137 -6.76 -21.84 3.94
N LEU A 138 -6.22 -21.36 5.05
CA LEU A 138 -6.10 -19.92 5.35
C LEU A 138 -5.13 -19.24 4.38
N ILE A 139 -4.00 -19.89 4.08
CA ILE A 139 -3.01 -19.40 3.11
C ILE A 139 -3.65 -19.30 1.71
N GLY A 140 -4.44 -20.30 1.29
CA GLY A 140 -5.17 -20.25 0.03
C GLY A 140 -6.18 -19.10 -0.04
N LYS A 141 -6.93 -18.85 1.05
CA LYS A 141 -7.84 -17.69 1.16
C LYS A 141 -7.06 -16.37 1.13
N ALA A 142 -5.90 -16.27 1.81
CA ALA A 142 -5.04 -15.09 1.82
C ALA A 142 -4.48 -14.78 0.42
N LEU A 143 -4.05 -15.80 -0.33
CA LEU A 143 -3.63 -15.66 -1.73
C LEU A 143 -4.76 -15.15 -2.62
N LYS A 144 -5.99 -15.62 -2.40
CA LYS A 144 -7.16 -15.12 -3.13
C LYS A 144 -7.36 -13.62 -2.86
N ILE A 145 -7.35 -13.19 -1.60
CA ILE A 145 -7.47 -11.76 -1.24
C ILE A 145 -6.34 -10.95 -1.91
N LEU A 146 -5.09 -11.42 -1.83
CA LEU A 146 -3.95 -10.74 -2.43
C LEU A 146 -4.14 -10.56 -3.94
N ALA A 147 -4.58 -11.61 -4.65
CA ALA A 147 -4.77 -11.59 -6.10
C ALA A 147 -5.95 -10.68 -6.53
N GLU A 148 -7.09 -10.78 -5.84
CA GLU A 148 -8.27 -9.97 -6.16
C GLU A 148 -8.01 -8.48 -5.90
N LYS A 149 -7.39 -8.13 -4.76
CA LYS A 149 -7.13 -6.73 -4.37
C LYS A 149 -5.99 -6.09 -5.16
N ALA A 150 -5.04 -6.86 -5.67
CA ALA A 150 -4.03 -6.35 -6.60
C ALA A 150 -4.54 -6.26 -8.05
N GLY A 151 -5.57 -7.03 -8.42
CA GLY A 151 -6.04 -7.24 -9.78
C GLY A 151 -7.04 -6.20 -10.31
N ILE A 152 -7.81 -6.62 -11.34
CA ILE A 152 -8.78 -5.76 -12.04
C ILE A 152 -9.97 -5.33 -11.18
N TYR A 153 -10.28 -6.05 -10.10
CA TYR A 153 -11.29 -5.71 -9.10
C TYR A 153 -10.70 -5.00 -7.87
N GLY A 154 -9.45 -4.57 -7.97
CA GLY A 154 -8.70 -3.87 -6.96
C GLY A 154 -7.82 -2.78 -7.57
N MET A 155 -6.54 -2.74 -7.18
CA MET A 155 -5.60 -1.66 -7.53
C MET A 155 -5.51 -1.39 -9.03
N ILE A 156 -5.38 -2.42 -9.87
CA ILE A 156 -5.32 -2.24 -11.35
C ILE A 156 -6.61 -1.62 -11.86
N GLY A 157 -7.79 -2.02 -11.34
CA GLY A 157 -9.07 -1.44 -11.72
C GLY A 157 -9.16 0.06 -11.41
N GLY A 158 -8.71 0.46 -10.23
CA GLY A 158 -8.62 1.87 -9.85
C GLY A 158 -7.65 2.66 -10.73
N GLN A 159 -6.49 2.07 -11.03
CA GLN A 159 -5.49 2.68 -11.91
C GLN A 159 -6.01 2.89 -13.35
N VAL A 160 -6.76 1.93 -13.90
CA VAL A 160 -7.37 2.06 -15.24
C VAL A 160 -8.29 3.27 -15.30
N VAL A 161 -9.13 3.48 -14.29
CA VAL A 161 -10.06 4.64 -14.27
C VAL A 161 -9.26 5.93 -14.09
N ASP A 162 -8.24 5.96 -13.23
CA ASP A 162 -7.37 7.13 -13.03
C ASP A 162 -6.70 7.56 -14.35
N VAL A 163 -6.08 6.63 -15.07
CA VAL A 163 -5.42 6.89 -16.35
C VAL A 163 -6.42 7.29 -17.44
N ALA A 164 -7.55 6.58 -17.56
CA ALA A 164 -8.55 6.86 -18.58
C ALA A 164 -9.26 8.21 -18.38
N SER A 165 -9.23 8.75 -17.17
CA SER A 165 -9.88 10.00 -16.80
C SER A 165 -8.93 11.20 -16.82
N CYS A 166 -7.69 11.02 -17.23
CA CYS A 166 -6.72 12.11 -17.32
C CYS A 166 -7.22 13.19 -18.30
N GLY A 167 -7.31 14.45 -17.84
CA GLY A 167 -7.85 15.55 -18.63
C GLY A 167 -9.39 15.56 -18.80
N VAL A 168 -10.11 14.66 -18.14
CA VAL A 168 -11.58 14.63 -18.08
C VAL A 168 -12.01 14.84 -16.63
N GLY A 169 -12.97 15.75 -16.40
CA GLY A 169 -13.49 15.97 -15.04
C GLY A 169 -14.15 14.70 -14.49
N LEU A 170 -13.75 14.31 -13.27
CA LEU A 170 -14.33 13.17 -12.55
C LEU A 170 -15.59 13.61 -11.81
N ASP A 171 -16.61 12.76 -11.78
CA ASP A 171 -17.66 12.86 -10.78
C ASP A 171 -17.24 12.23 -9.45
N GLU A 172 -18.02 12.45 -8.39
CA GLU A 172 -17.73 11.93 -7.06
C GLU A 172 -17.68 10.39 -7.02
N GLY A 173 -18.54 9.71 -7.79
CA GLY A 173 -18.56 8.25 -7.84
C GLY A 173 -17.27 7.68 -8.45
N MET A 174 -16.80 8.28 -9.53
CA MET A 174 -15.52 7.87 -10.16
C MET A 174 -14.32 8.16 -9.26
N LEU A 175 -14.31 9.31 -8.58
CA LEU A 175 -13.23 9.66 -7.65
C LEU A 175 -13.17 8.69 -6.47
N ASN A 176 -14.32 8.39 -5.86
CA ASN A 176 -14.40 7.41 -4.76
C ASN A 176 -13.93 6.02 -5.23
N PHE A 177 -14.33 5.59 -6.44
CA PHE A 177 -13.87 4.34 -7.02
C PHE A 177 -12.34 4.28 -7.16
N ILE A 178 -11.71 5.37 -7.62
CA ILE A 178 -10.24 5.45 -7.70
C ILE A 178 -9.62 5.33 -6.30
N TYR A 179 -10.12 6.05 -5.30
CA TYR A 179 -9.58 6.04 -3.94
C TYR A 179 -9.73 4.67 -3.26
N GLU A 180 -10.90 4.06 -3.39
CA GLU A 180 -11.17 2.74 -2.86
C GLU A 180 -10.27 1.67 -3.49
N LEU A 181 -10.07 1.70 -4.79
CA LEU A 181 -9.37 0.63 -5.49
C LEU A 181 -7.88 0.92 -5.69
N LYS A 182 -7.49 2.07 -6.24
CA LYS A 182 -6.07 2.36 -6.50
C LYS A 182 -5.24 2.36 -5.22
N THR A 183 -5.74 2.95 -4.15
CA THR A 183 -5.02 3.08 -2.88
C THR A 183 -5.58 2.16 -1.79
N GLY A 184 -6.90 2.15 -1.61
CA GLY A 184 -7.59 1.43 -0.54
C GLY A 184 -7.46 -0.08 -0.65
N ALA A 185 -7.55 -0.66 -1.85
CA ALA A 185 -7.52 -2.11 -2.03
C ALA A 185 -6.29 -2.80 -1.44
N LEU A 186 -5.09 -2.23 -1.56
CA LEU A 186 -3.89 -2.81 -0.96
C LEU A 186 -3.83 -2.62 0.56
N ILE A 187 -4.44 -1.57 1.11
CA ILE A 187 -4.59 -1.38 2.57
C ILE A 187 -5.56 -2.43 3.12
N GLU A 188 -6.70 -2.62 2.44
CA GLU A 188 -7.66 -3.68 2.78
C GLU A 188 -7.00 -5.06 2.71
N SER A 189 -6.31 -5.38 1.62
CA SER A 189 -5.59 -6.64 1.46
C SER A 189 -4.60 -6.87 2.61
N SER A 190 -3.84 -5.85 3.00
CA SER A 190 -2.87 -5.95 4.09
C SER A 190 -3.53 -6.33 5.41
N MET A 191 -4.56 -5.60 5.82
CA MET A 191 -5.22 -5.84 7.10
C MET A 191 -6.03 -7.15 7.08
N MET A 192 -6.75 -7.44 6.00
CA MET A 192 -7.53 -8.68 5.86
C MET A 192 -6.64 -9.93 5.89
N ILE A 193 -5.50 -9.92 5.19
CA ILE A 193 -4.56 -11.05 5.19
C ILE A 193 -3.99 -11.26 6.59
N GLY A 194 -3.60 -10.17 7.29
CA GLY A 194 -3.12 -10.26 8.66
C GLY A 194 -4.14 -10.92 9.59
N ALA A 195 -5.38 -10.43 9.60
CA ALA A 195 -6.46 -11.00 10.41
C ALA A 195 -6.75 -12.47 10.05
N LEU A 196 -6.88 -12.78 8.76
CA LEU A 196 -7.21 -14.11 8.26
C LEU A 196 -6.16 -15.16 8.64
N LEU A 197 -4.87 -14.88 8.46
CA LEU A 197 -3.78 -15.80 8.81
C LEU A 197 -3.66 -16.04 10.31
N ALA A 198 -4.10 -15.09 11.13
CA ALA A 198 -4.22 -15.23 12.58
C ALA A 198 -5.50 -15.98 13.02
N GLY A 199 -6.39 -16.34 12.08
CA GLY A 199 -7.59 -17.12 12.36
C GLY A 199 -8.84 -16.32 12.66
N ALA A 200 -8.91 -15.06 12.18
CA ALA A 200 -10.14 -14.25 12.27
C ALA A 200 -11.33 -14.97 11.60
N GLU A 201 -12.50 -14.90 12.22
CA GLU A 201 -13.75 -15.38 11.65
C GLU A 201 -14.28 -14.45 10.55
N ASP A 202 -15.16 -14.96 9.68
CA ASP A 202 -15.67 -14.19 8.53
C ASP A 202 -16.32 -12.86 8.96
N ALA A 203 -17.06 -12.83 10.08
CA ALA A 203 -17.66 -11.62 10.61
C ALA A 203 -16.62 -10.59 11.13
N GLU A 204 -15.51 -11.05 11.70
CA GLU A 204 -14.39 -10.20 12.10
C GLU A 204 -13.66 -9.67 10.85
N LEU A 205 -13.49 -10.52 9.83
CA LEU A 205 -12.86 -10.13 8.58
C LEU A 205 -13.64 -9.04 7.84
N GLU A 206 -14.98 -9.09 7.86
CA GLU A 206 -15.82 -8.01 7.32
C GLU A 206 -15.64 -6.69 8.08
N LYS A 207 -15.49 -6.74 9.41
CA LYS A 207 -15.17 -5.53 10.21
C LYS A 207 -13.79 -4.98 9.86
N VAL A 208 -12.78 -5.86 9.77
CA VAL A 208 -11.41 -5.46 9.38
C VAL A 208 -11.41 -4.82 7.99
N GLN A 209 -12.17 -5.36 7.03
CA GLN A 209 -12.31 -4.76 5.72
C GLN A 209 -12.89 -3.34 5.79
N LYS A 210 -13.96 -3.12 6.56
CA LYS A 210 -14.56 -1.77 6.73
C LYS A 210 -13.58 -0.79 7.37
N ILE A 211 -12.85 -1.22 8.40
CA ILE A 211 -11.80 -0.41 9.04
C ILE A 211 -10.75 -0.02 7.99
N ALA A 212 -10.23 -0.98 7.24
CA ALA A 212 -9.18 -0.77 6.26
C ALA A 212 -9.63 0.13 5.09
N SER A 213 -10.88 -0.02 4.63
CA SER A 213 -11.48 0.84 3.62
C SER A 213 -11.55 2.29 4.11
N GLY A 214 -12.06 2.52 5.33
CA GLY A 214 -12.09 3.86 5.94
C GLY A 214 -10.70 4.47 6.06
N VAL A 215 -9.70 3.69 6.51
CA VAL A 215 -8.30 4.14 6.58
C VAL A 215 -7.76 4.51 5.19
N GLY A 216 -8.05 3.72 4.16
CA GLY A 216 -7.59 3.95 2.78
C GLY A 216 -8.18 5.23 2.20
N ILE A 217 -9.48 5.45 2.34
CA ILE A 217 -10.18 6.65 1.87
C ILE A 217 -9.67 7.90 2.62
N ALA A 218 -9.64 7.86 3.95
CA ALA A 218 -9.14 8.97 4.75
C ALA A 218 -7.69 9.32 4.44
N PHE A 219 -6.84 8.30 4.20
CA PHE A 219 -5.46 8.47 3.78
C PHE A 219 -5.37 9.23 2.45
N GLN A 220 -6.20 8.90 1.46
CA GLN A 220 -6.18 9.55 0.16
C GLN A 220 -6.71 10.99 0.22
N ILE A 221 -7.83 11.22 0.91
CA ILE A 221 -8.36 12.58 1.11
C ILE A 221 -7.34 13.46 1.85
N GLN A 222 -6.63 12.90 2.83
CA GLN A 222 -5.56 13.61 3.55
C GLN A 222 -4.38 13.94 2.63
N ASP A 223 -4.06 13.08 1.64
CA ASP A 223 -3.02 13.37 0.64
C ASP A 223 -3.41 14.60 -0.20
N ASP A 224 -4.65 14.67 -0.66
CA ASP A 224 -5.19 15.81 -1.41
C ASP A 224 -5.17 17.12 -0.57
N ILE A 225 -5.53 17.01 0.72
CA ILE A 225 -5.47 18.17 1.63
C ILE A 225 -4.04 18.65 1.77
N LEU A 226 -3.08 17.73 1.93
CA LEU A 226 -1.66 18.07 2.06
C LEU A 226 -1.07 18.66 0.78
N ASP A 227 -1.52 18.25 -0.40
CA ASP A 227 -1.05 18.82 -1.67
C ASP A 227 -1.37 20.32 -1.79
N VAL A 228 -2.50 20.77 -1.21
CA VAL A 228 -2.91 22.17 -1.25
C VAL A 228 -2.55 22.99 -0.01
N THR A 229 -2.21 22.36 1.13
CA THR A 229 -1.98 23.07 2.41
C THR A 229 -0.54 23.05 2.89
N SER A 230 0.29 22.13 2.41
CA SER A 230 1.69 21.99 2.84
C SER A 230 2.65 22.80 1.96
N THR A 231 3.93 22.76 2.33
CA THR A 231 5.02 23.34 1.52
C THR A 231 5.84 22.22 0.86
N THR A 232 6.54 22.53 -0.23
CA THR A 232 7.46 21.60 -0.90
C THR A 232 8.53 21.05 0.06
N GLU A 233 8.97 21.86 1.02
CA GLU A 233 9.95 21.48 2.03
C GLU A 233 9.38 20.45 3.02
N GLU A 234 8.11 20.60 3.38
CA GLU A 234 7.43 19.70 4.31
C GLU A 234 7.06 18.35 3.64
N LEU A 235 6.53 18.40 2.40
CA LEU A 235 6.12 17.18 1.67
C LEU A 235 7.28 16.42 1.05
N GLY A 236 8.41 17.07 0.77
CA GLY A 236 9.52 16.47 0.02
C GLY A 236 9.20 16.18 -1.46
N LYS A 237 8.07 16.66 -1.96
CA LYS A 237 7.65 16.68 -3.36
C LYS A 237 7.03 18.05 -3.69
N PRO A 238 6.95 18.45 -4.97
CA PRO A 238 6.27 19.70 -5.35
C PRO A 238 4.82 19.69 -4.85
N VAL A 239 4.39 20.82 -4.26
CA VAL A 239 2.98 21.08 -3.92
C VAL A 239 2.22 21.52 -5.17
N HIS A 240 0.88 21.47 -5.12
CA HIS A 240 0.00 21.75 -6.26
C HIS A 240 0.32 20.90 -7.50
N SER A 241 0.82 19.66 -7.26
CA SER A 241 1.11 18.73 -8.34
C SER A 241 -0.17 18.25 -9.01
N ASP A 242 -1.26 18.11 -8.28
CA ASP A 242 -2.55 17.69 -8.79
C ASP A 242 -3.18 18.80 -9.66
N GLU A 243 -3.11 20.06 -9.25
CA GLU A 243 -3.57 21.19 -10.04
C GLU A 243 -2.77 21.32 -11.34
N LYS A 244 -1.44 21.18 -11.28
CA LYS A 244 -0.55 21.22 -12.44
C LYS A 244 -0.83 20.11 -13.45
N ASN A 245 -1.28 18.94 -12.97
CA ASN A 245 -1.62 17.77 -13.77
C ASN A 245 -3.11 17.73 -14.14
N GLU A 246 -3.88 18.82 -13.88
CA GLU A 246 -5.32 18.90 -14.13
C GLU A 246 -6.12 17.75 -13.50
N LYS A 247 -5.65 17.20 -12.37
CA LYS A 247 -6.32 16.11 -11.65
C LYS A 247 -7.49 16.62 -10.84
N THR A 248 -8.62 15.94 -10.96
CA THR A 248 -9.75 16.13 -10.05
C THR A 248 -9.45 15.45 -8.71
N THR A 249 -9.49 16.20 -7.61
CA THR A 249 -9.23 15.70 -6.25
C THR A 249 -10.47 15.87 -5.37
N TYR A 250 -10.47 15.27 -4.18
CA TYR A 250 -11.56 15.46 -3.22
C TYR A 250 -11.71 16.94 -2.82
N VAL A 251 -10.57 17.63 -2.66
CA VAL A 251 -10.56 19.06 -2.33
C VAL A 251 -11.13 19.92 -3.44
N THR A 252 -10.85 19.62 -4.72
CA THR A 252 -11.41 20.37 -5.86
C THR A 252 -12.91 20.13 -6.01
N LEU A 253 -13.43 18.94 -5.67
CA LEU A 253 -14.87 18.62 -5.77
C LEU A 253 -15.69 19.12 -4.58
N LYS A 254 -15.17 19.02 -3.36
CA LYS A 254 -15.93 19.24 -2.13
C LYS A 254 -15.50 20.49 -1.35
N GLY A 255 -14.35 21.06 -1.69
CA GLY A 255 -13.69 22.13 -0.95
C GLY A 255 -12.93 21.62 0.27
N LEU A 256 -11.90 22.38 0.66
CA LEU A 256 -10.96 22.02 1.73
C LEU A 256 -11.66 21.78 3.08
N GLU A 257 -12.61 22.66 3.44
CA GLU A 257 -13.31 22.59 4.73
C GLU A 257 -14.14 21.31 4.87
N LYS A 258 -14.80 20.87 3.78
CA LYS A 258 -15.55 19.63 3.77
C LYS A 258 -14.63 18.42 3.75
N ALA A 259 -13.56 18.44 2.95
CA ALA A 259 -12.56 17.37 2.92
C ALA A 259 -11.98 17.10 4.31
N THR A 260 -11.60 18.17 5.05
CA THR A 260 -11.09 18.05 6.42
C THR A 260 -12.11 17.40 7.37
N ARG A 261 -13.37 17.81 7.30
CA ARG A 261 -14.43 17.21 8.14
C ARG A 261 -14.68 15.74 7.79
N ASP A 262 -14.72 15.42 6.49
CA ASP A 262 -14.98 14.05 6.04
C ASP A 262 -13.83 13.10 6.47
N VAL A 263 -12.56 13.55 6.42
CA VAL A 263 -11.42 12.80 6.97
C VAL A 263 -11.62 12.51 8.47
N GLU A 264 -12.01 13.52 9.26
CA GLU A 264 -12.23 13.34 10.69
C GLU A 264 -13.33 12.31 10.97
N VAL A 265 -14.46 12.40 10.26
CA VAL A 265 -15.61 11.48 10.43
C VAL A 265 -15.21 10.05 10.03
N ILE A 266 -14.67 9.84 8.84
CA ILE A 266 -14.27 8.52 8.35
C ILE A 266 -13.23 7.89 9.28
N SER A 267 -12.30 8.69 9.78
CA SER A 267 -11.25 8.25 10.70
C SER A 267 -11.80 7.82 12.03
N GLN A 268 -12.72 8.60 12.58
CA GLN A 268 -13.36 8.29 13.84
C GLN A 268 -14.18 6.99 13.75
N GLU A 269 -14.95 6.81 12.68
CA GLU A 269 -15.70 5.57 12.41
C GLU A 269 -14.77 4.35 12.31
N ALA A 270 -13.63 4.46 11.59
CA ALA A 270 -12.66 3.38 11.50
C ALA A 270 -12.06 3.01 12.88
N LEU A 271 -11.73 4.00 13.71
CA LEU A 271 -11.20 3.78 15.06
C LEU A 271 -12.26 3.21 16.02
N GLU A 272 -13.52 3.60 15.90
CA GLU A 272 -14.63 3.03 16.67
C GLU A 272 -14.86 1.56 16.31
N LEU A 273 -14.85 1.23 15.00
CA LEU A 273 -14.93 -0.16 14.54
C LEU A 273 -13.75 -1.00 15.05
N LEU A 274 -12.53 -0.43 15.05
CA LEU A 274 -11.32 -1.10 15.56
C LEU A 274 -11.45 -1.38 17.05
N SER A 275 -11.91 -0.41 17.85
CA SER A 275 -12.12 -0.58 19.28
C SER A 275 -13.23 -1.59 19.62
N GLY A 276 -14.20 -1.77 18.70
CA GLY A 276 -15.29 -2.75 18.81
C GLY A 276 -14.92 -4.19 18.41
N LEU A 277 -13.62 -4.48 18.18
CA LEU A 277 -13.13 -5.85 17.93
C LEU A 277 -12.85 -6.65 19.21
N ASP A 278 -13.06 -6.08 20.42
CA ASP A 278 -12.71 -6.68 21.71
C ASP A 278 -11.25 -7.20 21.79
N ARG A 279 -10.36 -6.54 21.06
CA ARG A 279 -8.93 -6.83 20.96
C ARG A 279 -8.14 -5.54 20.99
N GLU A 280 -6.94 -5.55 21.55
CA GLU A 280 -6.13 -4.36 21.68
C GLU A 280 -4.77 -4.51 20.99
N ASN A 281 -4.42 -3.55 20.13
CA ASN A 281 -3.08 -3.31 19.65
C ASN A 281 -2.86 -1.79 19.65
N ALA A 282 -2.19 -1.29 20.68
CA ALA A 282 -1.95 0.13 20.86
C ALA A 282 -1.13 0.73 19.71
N TYR A 283 -0.17 -0.03 19.16
CA TYR A 283 0.63 0.43 18.04
C TYR A 283 -0.19 0.55 16.76
N LEU A 284 -1.03 -0.45 16.42
CA LEU A 284 -1.93 -0.38 15.26
C LEU A 284 -2.86 0.82 15.35
N THR A 285 -3.46 1.04 16.52
CA THR A 285 -4.34 2.19 16.76
C THR A 285 -3.60 3.51 16.53
N GLN A 286 -2.39 3.64 17.06
CA GLN A 286 -1.58 4.84 16.88
C GLN A 286 -1.11 4.98 15.42
N LEU A 287 -0.74 3.88 14.75
CA LEU A 287 -0.35 3.88 13.34
C LEU A 287 -1.49 4.41 12.46
N ILE A 288 -2.72 3.93 12.67
CA ILE A 288 -3.90 4.41 11.93
C ILE A 288 -4.11 5.91 12.17
N ARG A 289 -4.04 6.37 13.43
CA ARG A 289 -4.15 7.81 13.75
C ARG A 289 -3.11 8.65 13.04
N GLU A 290 -1.85 8.21 13.04
CA GLU A 290 -0.74 8.93 12.39
C GLU A 290 -0.86 8.93 10.86
N LEU A 291 -1.43 7.88 10.26
CA LEU A 291 -1.69 7.83 8.82
C LEU A 291 -2.73 8.87 8.38
N ILE A 292 -3.75 9.04 9.19
CA ILE A 292 -4.89 9.90 8.91
C ILE A 292 -4.57 11.36 9.24
N HIS A 293 -3.89 11.63 10.37
CA HIS A 293 -3.56 12.99 10.83
C HIS A 293 -2.13 13.44 10.48
N ARG A 294 -1.50 12.77 9.51
CA ARG A 294 -0.15 13.13 9.07
C ARG A 294 -0.07 14.58 8.60
N LYS A 295 1.09 15.17 8.85
CA LYS A 295 1.43 16.53 8.37
C LYS A 295 2.38 16.49 7.17
N LYS A 296 2.84 15.26 6.79
CA LYS A 296 3.75 15.00 5.68
C LYS A 296 3.75 13.53 5.27
#